data_f45c5664a6a4db5c98de1559522884da
#
_entry.id   f45c5664a6a4db5c98de1559522884da
#
_cell.length_a   1.000
_cell.length_b   1.000
_cell.length_c   1.000
_cell.angle_alpha   90.00
_cell.angle_beta   90.00
_cell.angle_gamma   90.00
#
_symmetry.space_group_name_H-M   'P 1'
#
loop_
_entity.id
_entity.type
_entity.pdbx_description
1 polymer ?
#
loop_
_entity_poly.entity_id
_entity_poly.type
_entity_poly.pdbx_seq_one_letter_code
_entity_poly.pdbx_strand_id
1 'polypeptide(L)'
;MLPDTIELALTFDDLLLVPSASEVLPNEVSLVTRLTDTITLNSPLISAAMDTVTEHRTAIAMAREGGIGIIHKNMGIAKQAKEVEQVKKSESGMIIDPITVREDQSVADVEKIMAKYKISGLPVLREGKLVGIEIGRASCRERV
;
A
#
# COMPACT_ATOMS: atom_id res chain seq x y z
N MET A 1 -9.11 16.44 41.69
CA MET A 1 -8.09 17.31 42.25
C MET A 1 -6.98 17.40 41.23
N LEU A 2 -6.63 18.61 40.80
CA LEU A 2 -5.46 18.80 39.92
C LEU A 2 -4.20 18.68 40.78
N PRO A 3 -3.08 18.19 40.26
CA PRO A 3 -1.82 18.16 40.97
C PRO A 3 -1.34 19.58 41.28
N ASP A 4 -0.66 19.78 42.40
CA ASP A 4 -0.15 21.07 42.84
C ASP A 4 0.90 21.67 41.88
N THR A 5 1.51 20.82 41.06
CA THR A 5 2.44 21.20 39.99
C THR A 5 1.95 20.68 38.64
N ILE A 6 1.72 21.61 37.70
CA ILE A 6 1.38 21.27 36.31
C ILE A 6 2.71 21.20 35.53
N GLU A 7 2.98 20.05 34.90
CA GLU A 7 4.14 19.91 34.03
C GLU A 7 4.00 20.80 32.80
N LEU A 8 5.08 21.48 32.43
CA LEU A 8 5.13 22.25 31.20
C LEU A 8 5.18 21.28 30.00
N ALA A 9 4.16 21.34 29.15
CA ALA A 9 4.12 20.62 27.88
C ALA A 9 4.08 21.63 26.74
N LEU A 10 5.11 21.56 25.87
CA LEU A 10 5.23 22.45 24.71
C LEU A 10 4.67 21.77 23.46
N THR A 11 4.07 22.58 22.61
CA THR A 11 3.66 22.17 21.24
C THR A 11 4.63 22.76 20.22
N PHE A 12 4.53 22.32 18.95
CA PHE A 12 5.35 22.90 17.88
C PHE A 12 5.07 24.39 17.65
N ASP A 13 3.89 24.88 18.03
CA ASP A 13 3.56 26.32 17.96
C ASP A 13 4.33 27.15 18.99
N ASP A 14 4.84 26.52 20.05
CA ASP A 14 5.64 27.15 21.10
C ASP A 14 7.15 27.12 20.82
N LEU A 15 7.58 26.48 19.73
CA LEU A 15 8.98 26.19 19.46
C LEU A 15 9.42 26.72 18.10
N LEU A 16 10.67 27.17 18.03
CA LEU A 16 11.35 27.49 16.77
C LEU A 16 12.64 26.68 16.66
N LEU A 17 12.97 26.26 15.44
CA LEU A 17 14.27 25.66 15.16
C LEU A 17 15.34 26.76 15.21
N VAL A 18 16.38 26.53 15.99
CA VAL A 18 17.53 27.43 16.07
C VAL A 18 18.37 27.20 14.81
N PRO A 19 18.65 28.26 14.02
CA PRO A 19 19.56 28.16 12.88
C PRO A 19 20.96 27.69 13.33
N SER A 20 21.51 26.75 12.59
CA SER A 20 22.85 26.21 12.83
C SER A 20 23.63 26.13 11.52
N ALA A 21 24.96 26.25 11.59
CA ALA A 21 25.80 26.02 10.43
C ALA A 21 25.70 24.54 10.00
N SER A 22 25.65 24.33 8.69
CA SER A 22 25.64 22.99 8.10
C SER A 22 26.56 22.94 6.89
N GLU A 23 27.33 21.86 6.78
CA GLU A 23 28.16 21.55 5.61
C GLU A 23 27.49 20.54 4.69
N VAL A 24 26.28 20.07 5.07
CA VAL A 24 25.50 19.06 4.31
C VAL A 24 24.63 19.75 3.27
N LEU A 25 24.76 19.34 2.01
CA LEU A 25 23.92 19.82 0.92
C LEU A 25 22.52 19.15 0.97
N PRO A 26 21.46 19.82 0.49
CA PRO A 26 20.10 19.27 0.53
C PRO A 26 19.93 17.88 -0.13
N ASN A 27 20.72 17.59 -1.16
CA ASN A 27 20.74 16.30 -1.87
C ASN A 27 21.54 15.20 -1.14
N GLU A 28 22.29 15.55 -0.11
CA GLU A 28 23.10 14.64 0.71
C GLU A 28 22.40 14.27 2.02
N VAL A 29 21.25 14.87 2.31
CA VAL A 29 20.50 14.64 3.54
C VAL A 29 19.92 13.23 3.56
N SER A 30 20.19 12.47 4.63
CA SER A 30 19.49 11.22 4.90
C SER A 30 18.22 11.48 5.72
N LEU A 31 17.07 11.07 5.19
CA LEU A 31 15.78 11.16 5.87
C LEU A 31 15.43 9.88 6.64
N VAL A 32 16.31 8.88 6.62
CA VAL A 32 16.09 7.60 7.30
C VAL A 32 15.89 7.83 8.79
N THR A 33 14.78 7.36 9.32
CA THR A 33 14.42 7.53 10.72
C THR A 33 13.87 6.24 11.34
N ARG A 34 14.15 6.01 12.61
CA ARG A 34 13.67 4.84 13.34
C ARG A 34 12.36 5.18 14.05
N LEU A 35 11.28 4.50 13.65
CA LEU A 35 9.98 4.65 14.29
C LEU A 35 9.86 3.78 15.54
N THR A 36 10.32 2.54 15.46
CA THR A 36 10.40 1.58 16.57
C THR A 36 11.72 0.81 16.49
N ASP A 37 11.99 -0.09 17.44
CA ASP A 37 13.19 -0.92 17.39
C ASP A 37 13.26 -1.82 16.14
N THR A 38 12.12 -2.12 15.54
CA THR A 38 12.01 -3.00 14.37
C THR A 38 11.54 -2.32 13.09
N ILE A 39 11.11 -1.04 13.17
CA ILE A 39 10.57 -0.31 12.02
C ILE A 39 11.42 0.92 11.75
N THR A 40 12.01 0.96 10.56
CA THR A 40 12.74 2.10 10.03
C THR A 40 11.99 2.65 8.81
N LEU A 41 11.89 3.96 8.73
CA LEU A 41 11.27 4.69 7.61
C LEU A 41 12.36 5.34 6.77
N ASN A 42 12.19 5.35 5.45
CA ASN A 42 13.07 6.09 4.53
C ASN A 42 12.70 7.58 4.45
N SER A 43 11.44 7.90 4.76
CA SER A 43 10.94 9.27 4.90
C SER A 43 10.22 9.39 6.24
N PRO A 44 10.50 10.42 7.08
CA PRO A 44 9.95 10.56 8.43
C PRO A 44 8.52 11.09 8.41
N LEU A 45 7.68 10.51 7.56
CA LEU A 45 6.28 10.90 7.40
C LEU A 45 5.35 9.78 7.83
N ILE A 46 4.36 10.14 8.65
CA ILE A 46 3.33 9.24 9.16
C ILE A 46 1.97 9.87 8.89
N SER A 47 1.07 9.18 8.20
CA SER A 47 -0.30 9.69 8.07
C SER A 47 -1.16 9.33 9.28
N ALA A 48 -1.99 10.29 9.71
CA ALA A 48 -2.80 10.17 10.92
C ALA A 48 -3.87 9.07 10.82
N ALA A 49 -4.13 8.38 11.93
CA ALA A 49 -5.14 7.34 12.05
C ALA A 49 -6.57 7.93 12.17
N MET A 50 -6.97 8.68 11.15
CA MET A 50 -8.27 9.35 11.06
C MET A 50 -9.08 8.80 9.88
N ASP A 51 -10.39 8.66 10.04
CA ASP A 51 -11.31 8.12 9.02
C ASP A 51 -11.37 8.95 7.72
N THR A 52 -11.09 10.24 7.83
CA THR A 52 -11.01 11.17 6.68
C THR A 52 -9.61 11.26 6.06
N VAL A 53 -8.59 10.59 6.62
CA VAL A 53 -7.19 10.74 6.23
C VAL A 53 -6.59 9.44 5.73
N THR A 54 -6.63 8.35 6.53
CA THR A 54 -5.86 7.13 6.23
C THR A 54 -6.72 5.89 6.14
N GLU A 55 -7.06 5.52 4.91
CA GLU A 55 -7.46 4.18 4.49
C GLU A 55 -6.37 3.60 3.58
N HIS A 56 -6.60 2.43 2.95
CA HIS A 56 -5.58 1.74 2.14
C HIS A 56 -4.92 2.63 1.07
N ARG A 57 -5.68 3.52 0.41
CA ARG A 57 -5.13 4.37 -0.67
C ARG A 57 -4.03 5.31 -0.15
N THR A 58 -4.31 6.02 0.94
CA THR A 58 -3.32 6.91 1.58
C THR A 58 -2.16 6.11 2.14
N ALA A 59 -2.42 4.97 2.80
CA ALA A 59 -1.36 4.13 3.35
C ALA A 59 -0.43 3.58 2.26
N ILE A 60 -0.96 3.19 1.09
CA ILE A 60 -0.16 2.76 -0.07
C ILE A 60 0.70 3.91 -0.60
N ALA A 61 0.12 5.11 -0.75
CA ALA A 61 0.87 6.28 -1.21
C ALA A 61 2.01 6.62 -0.26
N MET A 62 1.73 6.66 1.05
CA MET A 62 2.74 6.89 2.09
C MET A 62 3.87 5.86 2.05
N ALA A 63 3.54 4.58 1.93
CA ALA A 63 4.53 3.50 1.86
C ALA A 63 5.44 3.63 0.63
N ARG A 64 4.89 4.01 -0.53
CA ARG A 64 5.67 4.23 -1.77
C ARG A 64 6.67 5.36 -1.67
N GLU A 65 6.36 6.38 -0.87
CA GLU A 65 7.23 7.52 -0.61
C GLU A 65 8.18 7.29 0.59
N GLY A 66 8.21 6.08 1.14
CA GLY A 66 9.11 5.70 2.23
C GLY A 66 8.61 6.03 3.63
N GLY A 67 7.38 6.55 3.76
CA GLY A 67 6.70 6.78 5.03
C GLY A 67 5.83 5.60 5.46
N ILE A 68 4.90 5.84 6.39
CA ILE A 68 3.95 4.83 6.87
C ILE A 68 2.55 5.41 7.06
N GLY A 69 1.52 4.67 6.69
CA GLY A 69 0.12 4.99 6.94
C GLY A 69 -0.45 4.20 8.11
N ILE A 70 -1.13 4.89 9.02
CA ILE A 70 -1.80 4.25 10.15
C ILE A 70 -3.30 4.17 9.85
N ILE A 71 -3.80 2.95 9.59
CA ILE A 71 -5.21 2.71 9.31
C ILE A 71 -6.05 3.01 10.56
N HIS A 72 -7.10 3.82 10.40
CA HIS A 72 -7.96 4.22 11.52
C HIS A 72 -8.84 3.08 12.04
N LYS A 73 -9.33 3.22 13.27
CA LYS A 73 -10.17 2.23 13.96
C LYS A 73 -11.68 2.43 13.77
N ASN A 74 -12.12 3.54 13.16
CA ASN A 74 -13.53 3.88 13.01
C ASN A 74 -14.20 3.06 11.90
N MET A 75 -14.11 1.73 12.02
CA MET A 75 -14.72 0.76 11.10
C MET A 75 -14.81 -0.61 11.79
N GLY A 76 -15.65 -1.51 11.26
CA GLY A 76 -15.72 -2.87 11.77
C GLY A 76 -14.43 -3.65 11.52
N ILE A 77 -14.13 -4.63 12.36
CA ILE A 77 -12.90 -5.43 12.34
C ILE A 77 -12.62 -6.03 10.95
N ALA A 78 -13.65 -6.60 10.30
CA ALA A 78 -13.51 -7.20 8.97
C ALA A 78 -13.13 -6.17 7.90
N LYS A 79 -13.69 -4.94 7.97
CA LYS A 79 -13.34 -3.85 7.06
C LYS A 79 -11.90 -3.41 7.29
N GLN A 80 -11.48 -3.23 8.54
CA GLN A 80 -10.11 -2.82 8.88
C GLN A 80 -9.08 -3.85 8.39
N ALA A 81 -9.35 -5.14 8.62
CA ALA A 81 -8.51 -6.22 8.12
C ALA A 81 -8.38 -6.18 6.59
N LYS A 82 -9.48 -5.90 5.86
CA LYS A 82 -9.47 -5.74 4.41
C LYS A 82 -8.65 -4.54 3.94
N GLU A 83 -8.73 -3.40 4.65
CA GLU A 83 -7.90 -2.21 4.35
C GLU A 83 -6.40 -2.56 4.48
N VAL A 84 -6.00 -3.21 5.58
CA VAL A 84 -4.62 -3.66 5.79
C VAL A 84 -4.18 -4.66 4.72
N GLU A 85 -5.04 -5.61 4.38
CA GLU A 85 -4.78 -6.60 3.33
C GLU A 85 -4.50 -5.92 1.98
N GLN A 86 -5.27 -4.90 1.61
CA GLN A 86 -5.06 -4.15 0.36
C GLN A 86 -3.69 -3.45 0.34
N VAL A 87 -3.26 -2.88 1.46
CA VAL A 87 -1.92 -2.27 1.58
C VAL A 87 -0.84 -3.33 1.37
N LYS A 88 -0.94 -4.47 2.07
CA LYS A 88 0.04 -5.55 1.96
C LYS A 88 0.09 -6.19 0.57
N LYS A 89 -1.06 -6.36 -0.07
CA LYS A 89 -1.13 -6.84 -1.46
C LYS A 89 -0.47 -5.86 -2.44
N SER A 90 -0.57 -4.56 -2.22
CA SER A 90 0.06 -3.55 -3.09
C SER A 90 1.59 -3.56 -3.03
N GLU A 91 2.16 -3.96 -1.90
CA GLU A 91 3.61 -4.03 -1.67
C GLU A 91 4.25 -5.23 -2.39
N SER A 92 3.54 -6.36 -2.40
CA SER A 92 4.10 -7.61 -2.91
C SER A 92 4.12 -7.72 -4.45
N GLY A 93 3.42 -6.83 -5.17
CA GLY A 93 3.16 -7.03 -6.61
C GLY A 93 2.41 -8.34 -6.90
N MET A 94 2.11 -9.11 -5.86
CA MET A 94 1.49 -10.42 -5.94
C MET A 94 -0.02 -10.29 -5.73
N ILE A 95 -0.79 -10.72 -6.70
CA ILE A 95 -2.24 -10.82 -6.57
C ILE A 95 -2.53 -12.10 -5.78
N ILE A 96 -2.86 -11.95 -4.50
CA ILE A 96 -3.36 -13.06 -3.69
C ILE A 96 -4.84 -13.23 -4.03
N ASP A 97 -5.24 -14.41 -4.44
CA ASP A 97 -6.57 -14.72 -4.97
C ASP A 97 -6.85 -14.03 -6.33
N PRO A 98 -6.05 -14.37 -7.35
CA PRO A 98 -6.28 -13.85 -8.69
C PRO A 98 -7.59 -14.39 -9.27
N ILE A 99 -8.22 -13.61 -10.14
CA ILE A 99 -9.29 -14.15 -10.98
C ILE A 99 -8.64 -15.17 -11.90
N THR A 100 -9.12 -16.41 -11.84
CA THR A 100 -8.59 -17.53 -12.62
C THR A 100 -9.62 -18.04 -13.59
N VAL A 101 -9.16 -18.70 -14.64
CA VAL A 101 -10.00 -19.39 -15.62
C VAL A 101 -9.61 -20.86 -15.69
N ARG A 102 -10.52 -21.68 -16.14
CA ARG A 102 -10.27 -23.10 -16.36
C ARG A 102 -9.85 -23.32 -17.82
N GLU A 103 -9.06 -24.35 -18.07
CA GLU A 103 -8.57 -24.68 -19.41
C GLU A 103 -9.67 -25.04 -20.42
N ASP A 104 -10.85 -25.45 -19.94
CA ASP A 104 -12.01 -25.82 -20.77
C ASP A 104 -12.89 -24.60 -21.15
N GLN A 105 -12.58 -23.40 -20.66
CA GLN A 105 -13.34 -22.20 -21.01
C GLN A 105 -12.96 -21.68 -22.39
N SER A 106 -13.95 -21.17 -23.13
CA SER A 106 -13.70 -20.60 -24.43
C SER A 106 -12.93 -19.28 -24.34
N VAL A 107 -12.07 -18.98 -25.33
CA VAL A 107 -11.33 -17.72 -25.41
C VAL A 107 -12.28 -16.52 -25.37
N ALA A 108 -13.45 -16.61 -26.02
CA ALA A 108 -14.45 -15.54 -26.01
C ALA A 108 -15.01 -15.26 -24.60
N ASP A 109 -15.15 -16.27 -23.75
CA ASP A 109 -15.60 -16.07 -22.36
C ASP A 109 -14.47 -15.51 -21.49
N VAL A 110 -13.24 -15.93 -21.72
CA VAL A 110 -12.05 -15.37 -21.08
C VAL A 110 -11.87 -13.89 -21.42
N GLU A 111 -12.06 -13.50 -22.68
CA GLU A 111 -12.03 -12.09 -23.10
C GLU A 111 -13.11 -11.23 -22.43
N LYS A 112 -14.33 -11.77 -22.25
CA LYS A 112 -15.40 -11.10 -21.49
C LYS A 112 -14.99 -10.86 -20.03
N ILE A 113 -14.36 -11.85 -19.39
CA ILE A 113 -13.85 -11.73 -18.02
C ILE A 113 -12.76 -10.64 -17.96
N MET A 114 -11.78 -10.67 -18.87
CA MET A 114 -10.74 -9.67 -18.97
C MET A 114 -11.30 -8.26 -19.13
N ALA A 115 -12.27 -8.08 -20.03
CA ALA A 115 -12.93 -6.80 -20.25
C ALA A 115 -13.72 -6.31 -19.02
N LYS A 116 -14.46 -7.22 -18.37
CA LYS A 116 -15.26 -6.90 -17.17
C LYS A 116 -14.38 -6.42 -16.01
N TYR A 117 -13.25 -7.08 -15.78
CA TYR A 117 -12.36 -6.78 -14.65
C TYR A 117 -11.18 -5.87 -15.01
N LYS A 118 -11.07 -5.46 -16.30
CA LYS A 118 -10.00 -4.61 -16.84
C LYS A 118 -8.60 -5.17 -16.57
N ILE A 119 -8.44 -6.47 -16.74
CA ILE A 119 -7.17 -7.19 -16.55
C ILE A 119 -6.69 -7.73 -17.90
N SER A 120 -5.36 -7.77 -18.08
CA SER A 120 -4.72 -8.16 -19.34
C SER A 120 -4.16 -9.58 -19.34
N GLY A 121 -4.27 -10.29 -18.24
CA GLY A 121 -3.81 -11.66 -18.11
C GLY A 121 -4.53 -12.41 -16.99
N LEU A 122 -4.79 -13.71 -17.21
CA LEU A 122 -5.48 -14.58 -16.28
C LEU A 122 -4.71 -15.88 -16.12
N PRO A 123 -4.47 -16.34 -14.88
CA PRO A 123 -3.96 -17.68 -14.63
C PRO A 123 -4.99 -18.74 -15.06
N VAL A 124 -4.51 -19.77 -15.75
CA VAL A 124 -5.32 -20.93 -16.16
C VAL A 124 -5.08 -22.08 -15.19
N LEU A 125 -6.16 -22.61 -14.62
CA LEU A 125 -6.11 -23.70 -13.67
C LEU A 125 -6.71 -24.99 -14.24
N ARG A 126 -6.06 -26.11 -13.92
CA ARG A 126 -6.59 -27.47 -14.06
C ARG A 126 -6.60 -28.13 -12.69
N GLU A 127 -7.77 -28.53 -12.19
CA GLU A 127 -7.94 -29.15 -10.86
C GLU A 127 -7.26 -28.37 -9.72
N GLY A 128 -7.36 -27.02 -9.77
CA GLY A 128 -6.77 -26.13 -8.76
C GLY A 128 -5.26 -25.89 -8.90
N LYS A 129 -4.59 -26.51 -9.90
CA LYS A 129 -3.17 -26.29 -10.19
C LYS A 129 -2.99 -25.33 -11.36
N LEU A 130 -2.02 -24.41 -11.25
CA LEU A 130 -1.65 -23.52 -12.32
C LEU A 130 -1.04 -24.32 -13.48
N VAL A 131 -1.66 -24.24 -14.67
CA VAL A 131 -1.18 -24.91 -15.90
C VAL A 131 -0.76 -23.94 -17.00
N GLY A 132 -1.13 -22.65 -16.89
CA GLY A 132 -0.76 -21.64 -17.87
C GLY A 132 -1.25 -20.26 -17.49
N ILE A 133 -1.00 -19.31 -18.37
CA ILE A 133 -1.48 -17.92 -18.28
C ILE A 133 -2.05 -17.54 -19.64
N GLU A 134 -3.28 -17.06 -19.67
CA GLU A 134 -3.88 -16.44 -20.85
C GLU A 134 -3.63 -14.93 -20.82
N ILE A 135 -3.06 -14.37 -21.90
CA ILE A 135 -2.78 -12.95 -22.05
C ILE A 135 -3.40 -12.43 -23.36
N GLY A 136 -4.26 -11.42 -23.27
CA GLY A 136 -5.00 -10.88 -24.39
C GLY A 136 -4.19 -10.34 -25.58
N ARG A 137 -2.85 -10.24 -25.46
CA ARG A 137 -1.94 -9.86 -26.55
C ARG A 137 -1.40 -11.04 -27.35
N ALA A 138 -1.45 -12.25 -26.85
CA ALA A 138 -0.94 -13.44 -27.53
C ALA A 138 -1.88 -13.89 -28.66
N SER A 139 -3.18 -13.71 -28.49
CA SER A 139 -4.18 -14.06 -29.51
C SER A 139 -4.13 -13.20 -30.78
N CYS A 140 -3.44 -12.04 -30.73
CA CYS A 140 -3.25 -11.16 -31.91
C CYS A 140 -2.02 -11.51 -32.75
N ARG A 141 -1.14 -12.43 -32.33
CA ARG A 141 0.10 -12.73 -33.05
C ARG A 141 0.11 -14.06 -33.81
N GLU A 142 -0.89 -14.91 -33.65
CA GLU A 142 -1.00 -16.19 -34.39
C GLU A 142 -2.01 -16.14 -35.54
N ARG A 143 -2.21 -14.98 -36.15
CA ARG A 143 -2.85 -14.91 -37.45
C ARG A 143 -1.92 -14.25 -38.46
N VAL A 144 -0.95 -15.00 -38.89
CA VAL A 144 -0.34 -14.86 -40.22
C VAL A 144 -0.20 -16.27 -40.82
#